data_1780b769491bf1508734994707f509b7
#
_entry.id   1780b769491bf1508734994707f509b7
#
_cell.length_a   1.000
_cell.length_b   1.000
_cell.length_c   1.000
_cell.angle_alpha   90.00
_cell.angle_beta   90.00
_cell.angle_gamma   90.00
#
_symmetry.space_group_name_H-M   'P 1'
#
loop_
_entity.id
_entity.type
_entity.pdbx_description
1 polymer ?
#
loop_
_entity_poly.entity_id
_entity_poly.type
_entity_poly.pdbx_seq_one_letter_code
_entity_poly.pdbx_strand_id
1 'polypeptide(L)'
;MNKAVFLDRDGTIARDVHYCRRAEDFELLPAVPDAIRLLAQNGFKVVVITNQSGIARGYFTEETLAQIHDKMRSELAQHDARVDAIYYCPHHPDEGCSCRKPGTALFYKAAGEHRIDLQSSYVVGDMQMDIDAGKALGCKTLLVTTGPQSPISSPRSLVSSPEPPDHVAPDLLHASKWIIDHS
;
A
#
# COMPACT_ATOMS: atom_id res chain seq x y z
N MET A 1 5.48 14.83 -15.48
CA MET A 1 5.70 13.97 -14.29
C MET A 1 4.86 12.71 -14.44
N ASN A 2 5.19 11.62 -13.77
CA ASN A 2 4.43 10.37 -13.84
C ASN A 2 3.24 10.43 -12.88
N LYS A 3 2.13 9.79 -13.24
CA LYS A 3 1.06 9.45 -12.30
C LYS A 3 1.43 8.14 -11.60
N ALA A 4 1.03 7.97 -10.34
CA ALA A 4 1.27 6.73 -9.60
C ALA A 4 0.05 6.27 -8.81
N VAL A 5 0.02 4.96 -8.54
CA VAL A 5 -0.82 4.38 -7.50
C VAL A 5 0.11 3.81 -6.43
N PHE A 6 0.02 4.37 -5.24
CA PHE A 6 0.70 3.89 -4.06
C PHE A 6 -0.18 2.85 -3.37
N LEU A 7 0.36 1.67 -3.17
CA LEU A 7 -0.36 0.52 -2.60
C LEU A 7 0.21 0.15 -1.25
N ASP A 8 -0.63 -0.10 -0.25
CA ASP A 8 -0.20 -0.90 0.88
C ASP A 8 0.02 -2.36 0.46
N ARG A 9 0.75 -3.13 1.27
CA ARG A 9 1.02 -4.54 1.00
C ARG A 9 0.04 -5.46 1.71
N ASP A 10 0.09 -5.48 3.04
CA ASP A 10 -0.69 -6.42 3.86
C ASP A 10 -2.15 -5.97 3.94
N GLY A 11 -3.08 -6.82 3.55
CA GLY A 11 -4.50 -6.48 3.44
C GLY A 11 -4.92 -5.82 2.11
N THR A 12 -3.97 -5.44 1.25
CA THR A 12 -4.24 -4.76 -0.04
C THR A 12 -3.71 -5.57 -1.23
N ILE A 13 -2.41 -5.89 -1.23
CA ILE A 13 -1.75 -6.74 -2.25
C ILE A 13 -1.75 -8.19 -1.79
N ALA A 14 -1.46 -8.43 -0.52
CA ALA A 14 -1.33 -9.75 0.06
C ALA A 14 -2.29 -9.93 1.23
N ARG A 15 -2.60 -11.20 1.51
CA ARG A 15 -3.33 -11.55 2.72
C ARG A 15 -2.59 -11.00 3.94
N ASP A 16 -3.30 -10.30 4.83
CA ASP A 16 -2.76 -9.95 6.12
C ASP A 16 -2.76 -11.17 7.05
N VAL A 17 -1.56 -11.61 7.42
CA VAL A 17 -1.31 -12.72 8.35
C VAL A 17 -0.79 -12.22 9.69
N HIS A 18 -1.08 -10.96 10.02
CA HIS A 18 -0.70 -10.24 11.24
C HIS A 18 0.81 -9.93 11.39
N TYR A 19 1.68 -10.61 10.80
CA TYR A 19 3.10 -10.38 10.54
C TYR A 19 3.57 -11.50 9.62
N CYS A 20 3.80 -11.18 8.36
CA CYS A 20 4.42 -12.10 7.43
C CYS A 20 5.90 -12.27 7.83
N ARG A 21 6.24 -13.40 8.45
CA ARG A 21 7.56 -13.64 9.03
C ARG A 21 8.48 -14.48 8.16
N ARG A 22 7.95 -15.07 7.10
CA ARG A 22 8.68 -15.92 6.17
C ARG A 22 8.10 -15.77 4.77
N ALA A 23 8.90 -16.01 3.76
CA ALA A 23 8.43 -15.95 2.39
C ALA A 23 7.29 -16.95 2.10
N GLU A 24 7.30 -18.12 2.76
CA GLU A 24 6.25 -19.14 2.61
C GLU A 24 4.89 -18.68 3.09
N ASP A 25 4.84 -17.74 4.05
CA ASP A 25 3.60 -17.20 4.62
C ASP A 25 2.98 -16.10 3.74
N PHE A 26 3.71 -15.63 2.70
CA PHE A 26 3.22 -14.62 1.77
C PHE A 26 2.28 -15.23 0.75
N GLU A 27 1.11 -14.63 0.58
CA GLU A 27 0.08 -15.06 -0.37
C GLU A 27 -0.55 -13.82 -1.03
N LEU A 28 -0.51 -13.74 -2.36
CA LEU A 28 -1.21 -12.69 -3.09
C LEU A 28 -2.73 -12.82 -2.93
N LEU A 29 -3.41 -11.71 -2.76
CA LEU A 29 -4.87 -11.68 -2.81
C LEU A 29 -5.36 -11.93 -4.25
N PRO A 30 -6.55 -12.52 -4.42
CA PRO A 30 -7.13 -12.77 -5.74
C PRO A 30 -7.20 -11.50 -6.59
N ALA A 31 -7.00 -11.64 -7.90
CA ALA A 31 -7.05 -10.58 -8.90
C ALA A 31 -6.06 -9.41 -8.72
N VAL A 32 -5.15 -9.46 -7.74
CA VAL A 32 -4.10 -8.44 -7.57
C VAL A 32 -3.16 -8.33 -8.78
N PRO A 33 -2.69 -9.43 -9.38
CA PRO A 33 -1.89 -9.32 -10.60
C PRO A 33 -2.63 -8.61 -11.74
N ASP A 34 -3.91 -8.90 -11.93
CA ASP A 34 -4.74 -8.25 -12.96
C ASP A 34 -4.90 -6.75 -12.68
N ALA A 35 -5.11 -6.38 -11.43
CA ALA A 35 -5.22 -4.98 -10.99
C ALA A 35 -3.92 -4.20 -11.29
N ILE A 36 -2.78 -4.74 -10.90
CA ILE A 36 -1.46 -4.12 -11.10
C ILE A 36 -1.15 -4.00 -12.59
N ARG A 37 -1.41 -5.04 -13.37
CA ARG A 37 -1.24 -5.01 -14.83
C ARG A 37 -2.12 -3.95 -15.48
N LEU A 38 -3.38 -3.87 -15.05
CA LEU A 38 -4.33 -2.88 -15.56
C LEU A 38 -3.88 -1.45 -15.30
N LEU A 39 -3.39 -1.14 -14.08
CA LEU A 39 -2.83 0.17 -13.75
C LEU A 39 -1.59 0.51 -14.61
N ALA A 40 -0.66 -0.45 -14.76
CA ALA A 40 0.54 -0.26 -15.56
C ALA A 40 0.20 -0.02 -17.05
N GLN A 41 -0.77 -0.74 -17.61
CA GLN A 41 -1.25 -0.55 -18.99
C GLN A 41 -1.88 0.82 -19.23
N ASN A 42 -2.42 1.45 -18.16
CA ASN A 42 -2.98 2.81 -18.22
C ASN A 42 -1.98 3.90 -17.80
N GLY A 43 -0.68 3.57 -17.78
CA GLY A 43 0.40 4.54 -17.63
C GLY A 43 0.70 4.94 -16.18
N PHE A 44 0.14 4.25 -15.19
CA PHE A 44 0.47 4.48 -13.80
C PHE A 44 1.75 3.75 -13.38
N LYS A 45 2.58 4.44 -12.60
CA LYS A 45 3.59 3.79 -11.77
C LYS A 45 2.91 3.09 -10.62
N VAL A 46 3.30 1.85 -10.33
CA VAL A 46 2.80 1.11 -9.18
C VAL A 46 3.89 1.03 -8.13
N VAL A 47 3.66 1.67 -6.99
CA VAL A 47 4.65 1.80 -5.90
C VAL A 47 4.06 1.25 -4.61
N VAL A 48 4.79 0.35 -3.96
CA VAL A 48 4.38 -0.21 -2.66
C VAL A 48 4.94 0.61 -1.52
N ILE A 49 4.09 1.02 -0.56
CA ILE A 49 4.46 1.71 0.68
C ILE A 49 3.89 0.93 1.85
N THR A 50 4.74 0.28 2.64
CA THR A 50 4.29 -0.63 3.69
C THR A 50 4.95 -0.39 5.05
N ASN A 51 4.17 -0.54 6.13
CA ASN A 51 4.66 -0.48 7.51
C ASN A 51 5.07 -1.87 7.96
N GLN A 52 6.34 -2.07 8.32
CA GLN A 52 6.93 -3.36 8.68
C GLN A 52 7.56 -3.35 10.08
N SER A 53 6.77 -3.00 11.08
CA SER A 53 7.23 -2.91 12.48
C SER A 53 7.65 -4.26 13.09
N GLY A 54 7.39 -5.38 12.42
CA GLY A 54 7.90 -6.68 12.80
C GLY A 54 9.42 -6.72 12.88
N ILE A 55 10.14 -5.88 12.11
CA ILE A 55 11.59 -5.74 12.17
C ILE A 55 12.01 -5.15 13.53
N ALA A 56 11.47 -4.00 13.91
CA ALA A 56 11.75 -3.37 15.21
C ALA A 56 11.34 -4.26 16.40
N ARG A 57 10.33 -5.12 16.22
CA ARG A 57 9.89 -6.10 17.23
C ARG A 57 10.74 -7.36 17.27
N GLY A 58 11.72 -7.53 16.37
CA GLY A 58 12.56 -8.72 16.29
C GLY A 58 11.83 -9.97 15.77
N TYR A 59 10.71 -9.83 15.10
CA TYR A 59 9.95 -10.97 14.58
C TYR A 59 10.56 -11.53 13.29
N PHE A 60 11.21 -10.70 12.50
CA PHE A 60 11.97 -11.05 11.30
C PHE A 60 12.99 -9.95 10.99
N THR A 61 13.94 -10.26 10.12
CA THR A 61 15.01 -9.34 9.71
C THR A 61 14.70 -8.62 8.40
N GLU A 62 15.52 -7.64 8.04
CA GLU A 62 15.43 -6.97 6.72
C GLU A 62 15.72 -7.95 5.58
N GLU A 63 16.62 -8.93 5.77
CA GLU A 63 16.90 -9.99 4.80
C GLU A 63 15.66 -10.87 4.57
N THR A 64 14.93 -11.20 5.64
CA THR A 64 13.66 -11.93 5.53
C THR A 64 12.61 -11.10 4.79
N LEU A 65 12.52 -9.79 5.08
CA LEU A 65 11.61 -8.92 4.36
C LEU A 65 11.97 -8.83 2.86
N ALA A 66 13.26 -8.78 2.53
CA ALA A 66 13.72 -8.81 1.14
C ALA A 66 13.28 -10.09 0.43
N GLN A 67 13.41 -11.26 1.06
CA GLN A 67 12.92 -12.54 0.52
C GLN A 67 11.40 -12.54 0.28
N ILE A 68 10.62 -11.96 1.20
CA ILE A 68 9.17 -11.80 1.04
C ILE A 68 8.86 -10.90 -0.17
N HIS A 69 9.56 -9.79 -0.33
CA HIS A 69 9.39 -8.88 -1.47
C HIS A 69 9.83 -9.53 -2.80
N ASP A 70 10.87 -10.34 -2.79
CA ASP A 70 11.32 -11.08 -3.99
C ASP A 70 10.28 -12.13 -4.39
N LYS A 71 9.69 -12.83 -3.43
CA LYS A 71 8.56 -13.73 -3.69
C LYS A 71 7.37 -12.97 -4.30
N MET A 72 6.99 -11.83 -3.73
CA MET A 72 5.92 -10.98 -4.28
C MET A 72 6.21 -10.60 -5.74
N ARG A 73 7.43 -10.13 -6.03
CA ARG A 73 7.82 -9.79 -7.41
C ARG A 73 7.76 -10.98 -8.35
N SER A 74 8.24 -12.15 -7.89
CA SER A 74 8.24 -13.39 -8.66
C SER A 74 6.82 -13.86 -8.98
N GLU A 75 5.92 -13.85 -8.01
CA GLU A 75 4.53 -14.25 -8.21
C GLU A 75 3.79 -13.27 -9.15
N LEU A 76 3.99 -11.97 -8.99
CA LEU A 76 3.43 -10.97 -9.91
C LEU A 76 3.96 -11.17 -11.34
N ALA A 77 5.26 -11.44 -11.50
CA ALA A 77 5.88 -11.64 -12.82
C ALA A 77 5.31 -12.87 -13.56
N GLN A 78 4.88 -13.92 -12.85
CA GLN A 78 4.21 -15.08 -13.47
C GLN A 78 2.88 -14.70 -14.16
N HIS A 79 2.33 -13.54 -13.83
CA HIS A 79 1.09 -13.01 -14.39
C HIS A 79 1.31 -11.72 -15.20
N ASP A 80 2.53 -11.47 -15.70
CA ASP A 80 2.90 -10.26 -16.45
C ASP A 80 2.60 -8.96 -15.70
N ALA A 81 2.57 -9.01 -14.36
CA ALA A 81 2.39 -7.86 -13.49
C ALA A 81 3.71 -7.49 -12.79
N ARG A 82 3.91 -6.20 -12.53
CA ARG A 82 5.11 -5.73 -11.83
C ARG A 82 4.83 -4.46 -11.02
N VAL A 83 5.51 -4.32 -9.91
CA VAL A 83 5.60 -3.08 -9.16
C VAL A 83 6.89 -2.34 -9.53
N ASP A 84 6.82 -1.02 -9.65
CA ASP A 84 7.98 -0.18 -10.03
C ASP A 84 8.97 -0.02 -8.87
N ALA A 85 8.46 0.08 -7.64
CA ALA A 85 9.28 0.22 -6.44
C ALA A 85 8.56 -0.29 -5.19
N ILE A 86 9.34 -0.59 -4.15
CA ILE A 86 8.83 -0.97 -2.83
C ILE A 86 9.62 -0.18 -1.79
N TYR A 87 8.89 0.53 -0.91
CA TYR A 87 9.44 1.24 0.24
C TYR A 87 8.78 0.71 1.51
N TYR A 88 9.53 0.61 2.58
CA TYR A 88 9.01 0.12 3.86
C TYR A 88 9.53 0.95 5.03
N CYS A 89 8.73 1.00 6.10
CA CYS A 89 9.13 1.56 7.37
C CYS A 89 9.38 0.41 8.36
N PRO A 90 10.61 0.23 8.87
CA PRO A 90 10.94 -0.86 9.80
C PRO A 90 10.63 -0.52 11.27
N HIS A 91 10.30 0.74 11.57
CA HIS A 91 10.26 1.27 12.93
C HIS A 91 9.05 0.81 13.74
N HIS A 92 9.22 0.75 15.07
CA HIS A 92 8.11 0.54 15.99
C HIS A 92 7.14 1.75 15.95
N PRO A 93 5.83 1.53 16.18
CA PRO A 93 4.87 2.65 16.22
C PRO A 93 5.24 3.79 17.18
N ASP A 94 5.86 3.47 18.31
CA ASP A 94 6.19 4.41 19.38
C ASP A 94 7.48 5.23 19.10
N GLU A 95 8.21 4.93 18.03
CA GLU A 95 9.44 5.65 17.67
C GLU A 95 9.19 7.04 17.06
N GLY A 96 7.96 7.35 16.66
CA GLY A 96 7.60 8.68 16.14
C GLY A 96 8.32 9.05 14.84
N CYS A 97 8.72 8.08 14.01
CA CYS A 97 9.41 8.34 12.76
C CYS A 97 8.47 8.94 11.70
N SER A 98 9.04 9.71 10.77
CA SER A 98 8.29 10.33 9.67
C SER A 98 7.94 9.38 8.52
N CYS A 99 8.54 8.19 8.49
CA CYS A 99 8.35 7.23 7.40
C CYS A 99 7.19 6.26 7.61
N ARG A 100 6.76 6.03 8.86
CA ARG A 100 5.62 5.17 9.17
C ARG A 100 4.30 5.87 8.84
N LYS A 101 3.46 5.23 7.99
CA LYS A 101 2.11 5.73 7.72
C LYS A 101 1.33 5.93 9.04
N PRO A 102 0.65 7.07 9.24
CA PRO A 102 0.32 8.09 8.23
C PRO A 102 1.46 9.09 7.89
N GLY A 103 2.68 8.91 8.37
CA GLY A 103 3.84 9.71 7.94
C GLY A 103 4.09 9.57 6.43
N THR A 104 4.52 10.66 5.80
CA THR A 104 4.57 10.79 4.34
C THR A 104 5.96 10.73 3.73
N ALA A 105 7.01 10.54 4.55
CA ALA A 105 8.40 10.62 4.06
C ALA A 105 8.73 9.61 2.95
N LEU A 106 8.19 8.38 3.01
CA LEU A 106 8.42 7.37 1.96
C LEU A 106 7.73 7.74 0.64
N PHE A 107 6.58 8.38 0.70
CA PHE A 107 5.88 8.85 -0.50
C PHE A 107 6.65 9.97 -1.19
N TYR A 108 7.16 10.95 -0.43
CA TYR A 108 8.01 12.01 -0.99
C TYR A 108 9.31 11.46 -1.56
N LYS A 109 9.93 10.47 -0.90
CA LYS A 109 11.10 9.78 -1.42
C LYS A 109 10.79 9.11 -2.76
N ALA A 110 9.73 8.34 -2.83
CA ALA A 110 9.29 7.69 -4.07
C ALA A 110 8.95 8.72 -5.16
N ALA A 111 8.26 9.81 -4.80
CA ALA A 111 7.91 10.87 -5.74
C ALA A 111 9.15 11.52 -6.36
N GLY A 112 10.18 11.79 -5.55
CA GLY A 112 11.45 12.33 -6.04
C GLY A 112 12.20 11.36 -6.96
N GLU A 113 12.36 10.10 -6.55
CA GLU A 113 13.12 9.08 -7.31
C GLU A 113 12.45 8.70 -8.63
N HIS A 114 11.11 8.68 -8.67
CA HIS A 114 10.34 8.25 -9.84
C HIS A 114 9.66 9.41 -10.59
N ARG A 115 9.93 10.66 -10.21
CA ARG A 115 9.34 11.87 -10.80
C ARG A 115 7.81 11.82 -10.84
N ILE A 116 7.21 11.47 -9.69
CA ILE A 116 5.77 11.31 -9.55
C ILE A 116 5.13 12.66 -9.19
N ASP A 117 4.00 12.94 -9.82
CA ASP A 117 3.08 14.03 -9.45
C ASP A 117 2.06 13.50 -8.44
N LEU A 118 2.20 13.92 -7.18
CA LEU A 118 1.34 13.45 -6.09
C LEU A 118 -0.12 13.90 -6.27
N GLN A 119 -0.36 15.10 -6.84
CA GLN A 119 -1.70 15.65 -7.05
C GLN A 119 -2.50 14.85 -8.10
N SER A 120 -1.79 14.17 -9.01
CA SER A 120 -2.38 13.31 -10.04
C SER A 120 -2.29 11.82 -9.68
N SER A 121 -1.96 11.51 -8.41
CA SER A 121 -1.71 10.15 -7.94
C SER A 121 -2.74 9.69 -6.92
N TYR A 122 -2.70 8.39 -6.62
CA TYR A 122 -3.67 7.72 -5.77
C TYR A 122 -2.96 6.95 -4.66
N VAL A 123 -3.61 6.86 -3.49
CA VAL A 123 -3.20 5.94 -2.40
C VAL A 123 -4.32 4.94 -2.19
N VAL A 124 -3.99 3.66 -2.19
CA VAL A 124 -4.92 2.56 -1.95
C VAL A 124 -4.39 1.72 -0.79
N GLY A 125 -5.22 1.51 0.21
CA GLY A 125 -4.91 0.70 1.38
C GLY A 125 -6.17 0.18 2.06
N ASP A 126 -6.01 -0.67 3.05
CA ASP A 126 -7.12 -1.25 3.82
C ASP A 126 -7.32 -0.57 5.19
N MET A 127 -6.44 0.38 5.55
CA MET A 127 -6.46 1.04 6.86
C MET A 127 -6.60 2.55 6.75
N GLN A 128 -7.17 3.17 7.80
CA GLN A 128 -7.33 4.63 7.88
C GLN A 128 -5.98 5.37 7.74
N MET A 129 -4.88 4.80 8.22
CA MET A 129 -3.56 5.44 8.11
C MET A 129 -3.09 5.60 6.66
N ASP A 130 -3.56 4.77 5.73
CA ASP A 130 -3.29 4.92 4.29
C ASP A 130 -4.04 6.12 3.73
N ILE A 131 -5.30 6.24 4.13
CA ILE A 131 -6.17 7.36 3.74
C ILE A 131 -5.61 8.68 4.28
N ASP A 132 -5.25 8.73 5.56
CA ASP A 132 -4.69 9.91 6.20
C ASP A 132 -3.37 10.36 5.51
N ALA A 133 -2.49 9.40 5.18
CA ALA A 133 -1.27 9.69 4.42
C ALA A 133 -1.59 10.26 3.03
N GLY A 134 -2.51 9.63 2.29
CA GLY A 134 -2.92 10.09 0.97
C GLY A 134 -3.52 11.51 0.98
N LYS A 135 -4.40 11.79 1.94
CA LYS A 135 -4.98 13.13 2.13
C LYS A 135 -3.92 14.19 2.43
N ALA A 136 -2.98 13.87 3.33
CA ALA A 136 -1.87 14.78 3.65
C ALA A 136 -0.97 15.09 2.45
N LEU A 137 -0.92 14.20 1.45
CA LEU A 137 -0.15 14.36 0.21
C LEU A 137 -0.94 15.08 -0.90
N GLY A 138 -2.25 15.27 -0.72
CA GLY A 138 -3.14 15.75 -1.77
C GLY A 138 -3.44 14.71 -2.85
N CYS A 139 -3.17 13.43 -2.59
CA CYS A 139 -3.55 12.32 -3.46
C CYS A 139 -5.04 12.00 -3.29
N LYS A 140 -5.67 11.44 -4.31
CA LYS A 140 -6.95 10.75 -4.14
C LYS A 140 -6.75 9.44 -3.37
N THR A 141 -7.72 9.08 -2.52
CA THR A 141 -7.58 7.96 -1.60
C THR A 141 -8.68 6.92 -1.78
N LEU A 142 -8.29 5.65 -1.81
CA LEU A 142 -9.23 4.54 -1.91
C LEU A 142 -9.00 3.55 -0.77
N LEU A 143 -10.10 3.16 -0.11
CA LEU A 143 -10.09 2.12 0.89
C LEU A 143 -10.54 0.80 0.25
N VAL A 144 -9.75 -0.26 0.42
CA VAL A 144 -10.16 -1.63 0.07
C VAL A 144 -10.60 -2.39 1.31
N THR A 145 -11.57 -3.29 1.14
CA THR A 145 -12.16 -4.04 2.28
C THR A 145 -11.62 -5.47 2.39
N THR A 146 -10.44 -5.72 1.82
CA THR A 146 -9.76 -7.02 1.83
C THR A 146 -8.95 -7.29 3.10
N GLY A 147 -8.64 -6.25 3.89
CA GLY A 147 -7.91 -6.39 5.14
C GLY A 147 -8.80 -6.78 6.33
N PRO A 148 -8.21 -7.36 7.40
CA PRO A 148 -8.97 -7.80 8.58
C PRO A 148 -9.54 -6.63 9.42
N GLN A 149 -9.03 -5.42 9.22
CA GLN A 149 -9.46 -4.21 9.93
C GLN A 149 -10.18 -3.23 9.00
N SER A 150 -11.16 -3.71 8.26
CA SER A 150 -12.08 -2.81 7.58
C SER A 150 -12.71 -1.83 8.60
N PRO A 151 -12.79 -0.52 8.30
CA PRO A 151 -13.22 0.52 9.26
C PRO A 151 -14.63 0.34 9.83
N ILE A 152 -15.36 -0.66 9.37
CA ILE A 152 -16.69 -1.01 9.87
C ILE A 152 -16.63 -1.70 11.24
N SER A 153 -15.46 -2.15 11.73
CA SER A 153 -15.33 -3.00 12.92
C SER A 153 -14.49 -2.47 14.08
N SER A 154 -13.93 -1.25 14.04
CA SER A 154 -13.12 -0.72 15.16
C SER A 154 -13.75 0.47 15.86
N PRO A 155 -13.90 0.44 17.20
CA PRO A 155 -14.26 1.64 17.95
C PRO A 155 -13.05 2.57 18.12
N ARG A 156 -13.13 3.72 17.51
CA ARG A 156 -12.50 5.02 17.74
C ARG A 156 -11.31 5.16 18.70
N SER A 157 -10.22 5.70 18.21
CA SER A 157 -9.37 6.63 18.95
C SER A 157 -9.95 8.06 18.84
N LEU A 158 -9.95 8.79 19.97
CA LEU A 158 -10.48 10.15 20.15
C LEU A 158 -9.55 11.20 19.48
N VAL A 159 -9.55 11.30 18.17
CA VAL A 159 -8.97 12.44 17.46
C VAL A 159 -9.95 12.79 16.34
N SER A 160 -10.14 14.09 16.08
CA SER A 160 -11.04 14.68 15.09
C SER A 160 -11.42 13.70 13.96
N SER A 161 -12.73 13.57 13.69
CA SER A 161 -13.29 12.60 12.73
C SER A 161 -12.37 12.39 11.54
N PRO A 162 -11.87 11.15 11.29
CA PRO A 162 -10.95 10.90 10.20
C PRO A 162 -11.61 11.31 8.89
N GLU A 163 -10.85 11.91 7.99
CA GLU A 163 -11.37 12.23 6.66
C GLU A 163 -11.74 10.93 5.95
N PRO A 164 -12.91 10.87 5.31
CA PRO A 164 -13.32 9.67 4.57
C PRO A 164 -12.43 9.49 3.32
N PRO A 165 -12.26 8.25 2.84
CA PRO A 165 -11.66 8.01 1.54
C PRO A 165 -12.52 8.62 0.42
N ASP A 166 -11.89 8.92 -0.71
CA ASP A 166 -12.63 9.40 -1.89
C ASP A 166 -13.48 8.28 -2.52
N HIS A 167 -13.07 7.02 -2.32
CA HIS A 167 -13.83 5.85 -2.75
C HIS A 167 -13.55 4.63 -1.86
N VAL A 168 -14.53 3.73 -1.77
CA VAL A 168 -14.41 2.41 -1.12
C VAL A 168 -14.65 1.33 -2.14
N ALA A 169 -13.73 0.37 -2.22
CA ALA A 169 -13.81 -0.75 -3.15
C ALA A 169 -13.69 -2.10 -2.44
N PRO A 170 -14.32 -3.17 -2.94
CA PRO A 170 -14.24 -4.48 -2.31
C PRO A 170 -12.83 -5.10 -2.38
N ASP A 171 -12.06 -4.76 -3.41
CA ASP A 171 -10.70 -5.25 -3.66
C ASP A 171 -9.90 -4.30 -4.56
N LEU A 172 -8.63 -4.64 -4.78
CA LEU A 172 -7.72 -3.83 -5.58
C LEU A 172 -8.13 -3.75 -7.05
N LEU A 173 -8.75 -4.79 -7.63
CA LEU A 173 -9.16 -4.76 -9.02
C LEU A 173 -10.31 -3.76 -9.26
N HIS A 174 -11.28 -3.72 -8.35
CA HIS A 174 -12.35 -2.72 -8.39
C HIS A 174 -11.82 -1.30 -8.16
N ALA A 175 -10.89 -1.14 -7.20
CA ALA A 175 -10.20 0.14 -6.98
C ALA A 175 -9.46 0.60 -8.25
N SER A 176 -8.74 -0.30 -8.91
CA SER A 176 -7.99 0.00 -10.14
C SER A 176 -8.90 0.45 -11.29
N LYS A 177 -10.03 -0.19 -11.48
CA LYS A 177 -11.04 0.21 -12.47
C LYS A 177 -11.57 1.61 -12.18
N TRP A 178 -11.94 1.87 -10.93
CA TRP A 178 -12.41 3.19 -10.53
C TRP A 178 -11.36 4.28 -10.77
N ILE A 179 -10.08 4.00 -10.44
CA ILE A 179 -8.96 4.94 -10.69
C ILE A 179 -8.88 5.31 -12.17
N ILE A 180 -8.96 4.32 -13.06
CA ILE A 180 -8.85 4.53 -14.51
C ILE A 180 -10.01 5.38 -15.03
N ASP A 181 -11.21 5.13 -14.56
CA ASP A 181 -12.41 5.87 -14.97
C ASP A 181 -12.43 7.33 -14.47
N HIS A 182 -11.59 7.67 -13.46
CA HIS A 182 -11.55 8.99 -12.82
C HIS A 182 -10.19 9.69 -12.92
N SER A 183 -9.29 9.20 -13.79
CA SER A 183 -7.92 9.71 -13.94
C SER A 183 -7.73 10.75 -15.06
#